data_25f0778163ea0c73460e8b6669b6d321
#
_entry.id   25f0778163ea0c73460e8b6669b6d321
#
_cell.length_a   1.000
_cell.length_b   1.000
_cell.length_c   1.000
_cell.angle_alpha   90.00
_cell.angle_beta   90.00
_cell.angle_gamma   90.00
#
_symmetry.space_group_name_H-M   'P 1'
#
loop_
_entity.id
_entity.type
_entity.pdbx_description
1 polymer ?
#
loop_
_entity_poly.entity_id
_entity_poly.type
_entity_poly.pdbx_seq_one_letter_code
_entity_poly.pdbx_strand_id
1 'polypeptide(L)'
;MKKIILIIIYSFFWKNFLKFFIGLKYVNQKTLKNKKQFILIANHNSHMDTMAIMSAIPSRYIHKVHPIAARDFFGGSLFKKILMRYLVNATLIQRDRDDPNNDPIDSMDKMLKKSRSLILFPEGSRGTPGVMSK
;
A
#
# COMPACT_ATOMS: atom_id res chain seq x y z
N MET A 1 5.94 -9.63 16.04
CA MET A 1 6.51 -10.27 14.84
C MET A 1 6.25 -9.49 13.56
N LYS A 2 5.00 -9.29 13.10
CA LYS A 2 4.69 -8.60 11.82
C LYS A 2 5.37 -7.24 11.62
N LYS A 3 5.41 -6.37 12.65
CA LYS A 3 6.08 -5.07 12.60
C LYS A 3 7.56 -5.19 12.25
N ILE A 4 8.27 -6.11 12.89
CA ILE A 4 9.71 -6.34 12.67
C ILE A 4 9.95 -6.82 11.24
N ILE A 5 9.15 -7.77 10.76
CA ILE A 5 9.23 -8.29 9.40
C ILE A 5 9.06 -7.16 8.38
N LEU A 6 8.06 -6.30 8.54
CA LEU A 6 7.83 -5.17 7.65
C LEU A 6 8.97 -4.15 7.68
N ILE A 7 9.58 -3.90 8.86
CA ILE A 7 10.75 -3.02 8.96
C ILE A 7 11.93 -3.60 8.19
N ILE A 8 12.25 -4.87 8.38
CA ILE A 8 13.35 -5.53 7.67
C ILE A 8 13.11 -5.50 6.16
N ILE A 9 11.91 -5.87 5.71
CA ILE A 9 11.56 -5.93 4.29
C ILE A 9 11.63 -4.54 3.64
N TYR A 10 11.00 -3.53 4.23
CA TYR A 10 10.85 -2.23 3.56
C TYR A 10 11.93 -1.22 3.90
N SER A 11 12.30 -1.10 5.18
CA SER A 11 13.28 -0.09 5.59
C SER A 11 14.71 -0.52 5.32
N PHE A 12 14.98 -1.82 5.21
CA PHE A 12 16.30 -2.33 4.91
C PHE A 12 16.39 -2.91 3.51
N PHE A 13 15.66 -3.99 3.18
CA PHE A 13 15.80 -4.67 1.89
C PHE A 13 15.30 -3.81 0.71
N TRP A 14 14.00 -3.50 0.64
CA TRP A 14 13.42 -2.77 -0.50
C TRP A 14 14.00 -1.37 -0.66
N LYS A 15 14.20 -0.65 0.42
CA LYS A 15 14.77 0.71 0.35
C LYS A 15 16.15 0.72 -0.29
N ASN A 16 17.04 -0.19 0.12
CA ASN A 16 18.38 -0.29 -0.44
C ASN A 16 18.35 -0.83 -1.87
N PHE A 17 17.55 -1.86 -2.13
CA PHE A 17 17.40 -2.43 -3.47
C PHE A 17 16.93 -1.36 -4.48
N LEU A 18 15.84 -0.67 -4.18
CA LEU A 18 15.29 0.37 -5.07
C LEU A 18 16.27 1.54 -5.26
N LYS A 19 16.98 1.93 -4.21
CA LYS A 19 17.96 3.01 -4.29
C LYS A 19 19.17 2.63 -5.15
N PHE A 20 19.76 1.45 -4.93
CA PHE A 20 21.03 1.06 -5.57
C PHE A 20 20.82 0.46 -6.97
N PHE A 21 19.81 -0.39 -7.17
CA PHE A 21 19.60 -1.07 -8.44
C PHE A 21 18.68 -0.32 -9.40
N ILE A 22 17.71 0.46 -8.88
CA ILE A 22 16.74 1.20 -9.71
C ILE A 22 17.06 2.69 -9.74
N GLY A 23 17.89 3.19 -8.83
CA GLY A 23 18.21 4.62 -8.74
C GLY A 23 17.06 5.46 -8.17
N LEU A 24 16.12 4.86 -7.44
CA LEU A 24 14.96 5.55 -6.89
C LEU A 24 15.39 6.64 -5.89
N LYS A 25 14.89 7.86 -6.12
CA LYS A 25 15.11 9.01 -5.24
C LYS A 25 13.83 9.34 -4.47
N TYR A 26 13.94 9.52 -3.17
CA TYR A 26 12.83 9.94 -2.32
C TYR A 26 12.90 11.43 -2.08
N VAL A 27 12.01 12.19 -2.70
CA VAL A 27 11.93 13.66 -2.53
C VAL A 27 10.87 13.98 -1.47
N ASN A 28 11.13 15.00 -0.64
CA ASN A 28 10.20 15.49 0.39
C ASN A 28 9.73 14.44 1.42
N GLN A 29 10.50 13.39 1.65
CA GLN A 29 10.19 12.32 2.61
C GLN A 29 9.94 12.86 4.04
N LYS A 30 10.46 14.05 4.36
CA LYS A 30 10.25 14.72 5.66
C LYS A 30 8.78 14.96 5.96
N THR A 31 7.94 15.15 4.94
CA THR A 31 6.49 15.36 5.10
C THR A 31 5.81 14.19 5.83
N LEU A 32 6.26 12.97 5.62
CA LEU A 32 5.70 11.77 6.26
C LEU A 32 6.23 11.55 7.68
N LYS A 33 7.39 12.11 8.03
CA LYS A 33 8.03 11.87 9.33
C LYS A 33 7.19 12.33 10.52
N ASN A 34 6.45 13.41 10.34
CA ASN A 34 5.67 14.04 11.42
C ASN A 34 4.18 13.70 11.39
N LYS A 35 3.74 12.89 10.41
CA LYS A 35 2.33 12.50 10.29
C LYS A 35 2.09 11.17 11.00
N LYS A 36 1.20 11.18 11.98
CA LYS A 36 0.79 9.96 12.72
C LYS A 36 -0.17 9.11 11.88
N GLN A 37 -0.99 9.76 11.05
CA GLN A 37 -1.99 9.15 10.18
C GLN A 37 -2.14 9.97 8.91
N PHE A 38 -2.34 9.28 7.77
CA PHE A 38 -2.50 9.92 6.46
C PHE A 38 -3.21 8.98 5.48
N ILE A 39 -3.76 9.56 4.43
CA ILE A 39 -4.13 8.86 3.21
C ILE A 39 -3.15 9.33 2.13
N LEU A 40 -2.44 8.38 1.54
CA LEU A 40 -1.52 8.63 0.43
C LEU A 40 -2.19 8.18 -0.86
N ILE A 41 -2.27 9.10 -1.81
CA ILE A 41 -2.85 8.83 -3.13
C ILE A 41 -1.71 8.87 -4.15
N ALA A 42 -1.66 7.87 -5.03
CA ALA A 42 -0.64 7.76 -6.06
C ALA A 42 -1.24 7.17 -7.35
N ASN A 43 -0.61 7.47 -8.48
CA ASN A 43 -0.85 6.75 -9.73
C ASN A 43 -0.27 5.33 -9.64
N HIS A 44 -0.77 4.41 -10.49
CA HIS A 44 -0.37 3.00 -10.44
C HIS A 44 0.01 2.49 -11.83
N ASN A 45 1.29 2.36 -12.07
CA ASN A 45 1.83 1.88 -13.34
C ASN A 45 2.57 0.54 -13.21
N SER A 46 3.04 0.20 -12.01
CA SER A 46 3.87 -0.97 -11.76
C SER A 46 3.55 -1.62 -10.41
N HIS A 47 3.71 -2.94 -10.32
CA HIS A 47 3.68 -3.64 -9.04
C HIS A 47 4.70 -3.11 -8.03
N MET A 48 5.78 -2.49 -8.52
CA MET A 48 6.82 -1.91 -7.67
C MET A 48 6.41 -0.60 -7.00
N ASP A 49 5.35 0.08 -7.47
CA ASP A 49 4.90 1.36 -6.90
C ASP A 49 4.57 1.21 -5.40
N THR A 50 3.84 0.16 -5.06
CA THR A 50 3.52 -0.14 -3.66
C THR A 50 4.78 -0.36 -2.83
N MET A 51 5.77 -1.09 -3.36
CA MET A 51 7.04 -1.36 -2.68
C MET A 51 7.84 -0.07 -2.50
N ALA A 52 7.89 0.78 -3.54
CA ALA A 52 8.56 2.07 -3.51
C ALA A 52 7.95 3.01 -2.47
N ILE A 53 6.62 3.13 -2.45
CA ILE A 53 5.90 3.96 -1.49
C ILE A 53 6.11 3.42 -0.06
N MET A 54 5.92 2.12 0.16
CA MET A 54 6.10 1.50 1.47
C MET A 54 7.52 1.68 2.01
N SER A 55 8.55 1.62 1.14
CA SER A 55 9.94 1.84 1.55
C SER A 55 10.27 3.31 1.88
N ALA A 56 9.43 4.26 1.44
CA ALA A 56 9.51 5.66 1.83
C ALA A 56 8.90 5.93 3.22
N ILE A 57 8.06 5.04 3.73
CA ILE A 57 7.37 5.22 5.02
C ILE A 57 8.39 5.09 6.17
N PRO A 58 8.36 5.99 7.16
CA PRO A 58 9.17 5.83 8.36
C PRO A 58 8.90 4.50 9.07
N SER A 59 9.95 3.78 9.43
CA SER A 59 9.88 2.42 10.01
C SER A 59 8.94 2.31 11.21
N ARG A 60 8.86 3.37 12.03
CA ARG A 60 7.97 3.43 13.19
C ARG A 60 6.47 3.32 12.85
N TYR A 61 6.07 3.74 11.64
CA TYR A 61 4.67 3.75 11.18
C TYR A 61 4.33 2.66 10.17
N ILE A 62 5.31 1.98 9.60
CA ILE A 62 5.12 1.05 8.47
C ILE A 62 4.04 -0.02 8.73
N HIS A 63 3.93 -0.50 9.96
CA HIS A 63 2.95 -1.51 10.35
C HIS A 63 1.52 -0.97 10.44
N LYS A 64 1.35 0.36 10.44
CA LYS A 64 0.04 1.04 10.45
C LYS A 64 -0.39 1.47 9.05
N VAL A 65 0.47 1.36 8.05
CA VAL A 65 0.19 1.77 6.67
C VAL A 65 -0.29 0.56 5.88
N HIS A 66 -1.43 0.70 5.22
CA HIS A 66 -2.11 -0.36 4.51
C HIS A 66 -2.37 0.06 3.06
N PRO A 67 -1.66 -0.51 2.09
CA PRO A 67 -2.07 -0.43 0.70
C PRO A 67 -3.44 -1.09 0.52
N ILE A 68 -4.33 -0.42 -0.19
CA ILE A 68 -5.64 -0.95 -0.53
C ILE A 68 -5.54 -1.65 -1.87
N ALA A 69 -5.99 -2.89 -1.91
CA ALA A 69 -5.96 -3.72 -3.11
C ALA A 69 -7.31 -4.44 -3.30
N ALA A 70 -7.68 -4.64 -4.56
CA ALA A 70 -8.90 -5.35 -4.88
C ALA A 70 -8.77 -6.85 -4.60
N ARG A 71 -9.79 -7.43 -3.96
CA ARG A 71 -9.82 -8.85 -3.59
C ARG A 71 -9.82 -9.77 -4.80
N ASP A 72 -10.56 -9.40 -5.83
CA ASP A 72 -10.70 -10.13 -7.10
C ASP A 72 -9.38 -10.31 -7.84
N PHE A 73 -8.48 -9.31 -7.77
CA PHE A 73 -7.18 -9.36 -8.43
C PHE A 73 -6.27 -10.48 -7.87
N PHE A 74 -6.42 -10.85 -6.60
CA PHE A 74 -5.55 -11.84 -5.96
C PHE A 74 -6.13 -13.27 -5.99
N GLY A 75 -7.25 -13.49 -6.68
CA GLY A 75 -7.85 -14.79 -6.96
C GLY A 75 -7.91 -15.75 -5.78
N GLY A 76 -8.33 -16.98 -5.99
CA GLY A 76 -8.57 -17.96 -4.93
C GLY A 76 -7.32 -18.53 -4.20
N SER A 77 -6.08 -18.11 -4.55
CA SER A 77 -4.88 -18.66 -3.92
C SER A 77 -4.68 -18.14 -2.50
N LEU A 78 -4.79 -19.03 -1.53
CA LEU A 78 -4.51 -18.76 -0.12
C LEU A 78 -3.08 -18.23 0.08
N PHE A 79 -2.12 -18.75 -0.65
CA PHE A 79 -0.73 -18.33 -0.59
C PHE A 79 -0.57 -16.85 -0.98
N LYS A 80 -1.21 -16.39 -2.07
CA LYS A 80 -1.18 -14.99 -2.49
C LYS A 80 -1.82 -14.09 -1.43
N LYS A 81 -2.91 -14.49 -0.80
CA LYS A 81 -3.56 -13.73 0.28
C LYS A 81 -2.64 -13.58 1.50
N ILE A 82 -1.97 -14.65 1.90
CA ILE A 82 -1.00 -14.64 3.00
C ILE A 82 0.18 -13.71 2.65
N LEU A 83 0.74 -13.85 1.46
CA LEU A 83 1.84 -13.02 0.97
C LEU A 83 1.47 -11.52 1.03
N MET A 84 0.31 -11.15 0.51
CA MET A 84 -0.17 -9.77 0.52
C MET A 84 -0.40 -9.24 1.93
N ARG A 85 -0.96 -10.06 2.81
CA ARG A 85 -1.22 -9.67 4.20
C ARG A 85 0.06 -9.47 5.01
N TYR A 86 1.05 -10.33 4.84
CA TYR A 86 2.25 -10.33 5.68
C TYR A 86 3.41 -9.56 5.07
N LEU A 87 3.64 -9.65 3.76
CA LEU A 87 4.75 -8.97 3.10
C LEU A 87 4.38 -7.57 2.63
N VAL A 88 3.18 -7.38 2.08
CA VAL A 88 2.76 -6.06 1.57
C VAL A 88 1.98 -5.25 2.61
N ASN A 89 1.49 -5.89 3.65
CA ASN A 89 0.55 -5.30 4.61
C ASN A 89 -0.75 -4.80 3.95
N ALA A 90 -1.08 -5.31 2.77
CA ALA A 90 -2.26 -4.90 2.02
C ALA A 90 -3.55 -5.29 2.71
N THR A 91 -4.56 -4.45 2.56
CA THR A 91 -5.94 -4.76 2.91
C THR A 91 -6.72 -5.00 1.62
N LEU A 92 -7.30 -6.19 1.51
CA LEU A 92 -8.09 -6.57 0.36
C LEU A 92 -9.52 -6.11 0.53
N ILE A 93 -9.99 -5.28 -0.39
CA ILE A 93 -11.35 -4.73 -0.40
C ILE A 93 -12.09 -5.28 -1.63
N GLN A 94 -13.37 -5.61 -1.46
CA GLN A 94 -14.23 -5.98 -2.56
C GLN A 94 -14.63 -4.71 -3.32
N ARG A 95 -14.59 -4.76 -4.66
CA ARG A 95 -14.95 -3.60 -5.50
C ARG A 95 -16.45 -3.47 -5.72
N ASP A 96 -17.16 -4.55 -5.47
CA ASP A 96 -18.61 -4.61 -5.68
C ASP A 96 -19.31 -3.68 -4.69
N ARG A 97 -19.94 -2.64 -5.22
CA ARG A 97 -20.71 -1.68 -4.44
C ARG A 97 -22.14 -2.16 -4.19
N ASP A 98 -22.55 -3.22 -4.86
CA ASP A 98 -23.92 -3.71 -4.80
C ASP A 98 -24.17 -4.64 -3.59
N ASP A 99 -23.08 -4.97 -2.85
CA ASP A 99 -23.19 -5.70 -1.58
C ASP A 99 -23.18 -4.72 -0.39
N PRO A 100 -24.35 -4.47 0.24
CA PRO A 100 -24.47 -3.53 1.37
C PRO A 100 -23.59 -3.90 2.57
N ASN A 101 -23.18 -5.18 2.67
CA ASN A 101 -22.37 -5.67 3.77
C ASN A 101 -20.87 -5.52 3.54
N ASN A 102 -20.44 -5.12 2.35
CA ASN A 102 -19.04 -5.05 1.94
C ASN A 102 -18.67 -3.73 1.24
N ASP A 103 -19.23 -2.60 1.69
CA ASP A 103 -18.88 -1.29 1.14
C ASP A 103 -17.38 -1.01 1.33
N PRO A 104 -16.65 -0.78 0.24
CA PRO A 104 -15.23 -0.40 0.28
C PRO A 104 -14.96 0.83 1.14
N ILE A 105 -15.85 1.82 1.10
CA ILE A 105 -15.70 3.08 1.83
C ILE A 105 -15.84 2.83 3.34
N ASP A 106 -16.83 2.04 3.75
CA ASP A 106 -17.02 1.67 5.16
C ASP A 106 -15.82 0.89 5.70
N SER A 107 -15.26 0.00 4.89
CA SER A 107 -14.04 -0.75 5.24
C SER A 107 -12.84 0.17 5.45
N MET A 108 -12.64 1.17 4.59
CA MET A 108 -11.58 2.17 4.72
C MET A 108 -11.80 3.08 5.94
N ASP A 109 -13.04 3.52 6.17
CA ASP A 109 -13.41 4.35 7.34
C ASP A 109 -13.10 3.62 8.65
N LYS A 110 -13.49 2.35 8.76
CA LYS A 110 -13.16 1.50 9.92
C LYS A 110 -11.65 1.41 10.17
N MET A 111 -10.84 1.41 9.12
CA MET A 111 -9.39 1.40 9.26
C MET A 111 -8.86 2.75 9.74
N LEU A 112 -9.37 3.85 9.20
CA LEU A 112 -9.01 5.20 9.62
C LEU A 112 -9.38 5.45 11.09
N LYS A 113 -10.55 5.01 11.53
CA LYS A 113 -10.97 5.07 12.95
C LYS A 113 -10.04 4.29 13.88
N LYS A 114 -9.36 3.25 13.38
CA LYS A 114 -8.31 2.51 14.11
C LYS A 114 -6.91 3.13 13.99
N SER A 115 -6.81 4.42 13.63
CA SER A 115 -5.55 5.15 13.45
C SER A 115 -4.59 4.48 12.46
N ARG A 116 -5.12 3.86 11.40
CA ARG A 116 -4.35 3.29 10.30
C ARG A 116 -4.26 4.29 9.16
N SER A 117 -3.15 4.26 8.42
CA SER A 117 -2.95 5.04 7.21
C SER A 117 -3.20 4.18 5.99
N LEU A 118 -3.66 4.78 4.90
CA LEU A 118 -4.02 4.09 3.68
C LEU A 118 -3.14 4.55 2.52
N ILE A 119 -2.86 3.64 1.60
CA ILE A 119 -2.31 3.95 0.28
C ILE A 119 -3.38 3.58 -0.74
N LEU A 120 -3.79 4.55 -1.54
CA LEU A 120 -4.84 4.41 -2.55
C LEU A 120 -4.27 4.64 -3.94
N PHE A 121 -4.71 3.82 -4.87
CA PHE A 121 -4.48 3.99 -6.30
C PHE A 121 -5.83 4.22 -6.98
N PRO A 122 -6.25 5.49 -7.19
CA PRO A 122 -7.61 5.82 -7.64
C PRO A 122 -7.97 5.22 -9.00
N GLU A 123 -6.98 5.01 -9.86
CA GLU A 123 -7.16 4.39 -11.17
C GLU A 123 -7.67 2.94 -11.09
N GLY A 124 -7.56 2.30 -9.93
CA GLY A 124 -8.07 0.95 -9.65
C GLY A 124 -7.40 -0.17 -10.45
N SER A 125 -6.69 0.17 -11.51
CA SER A 125 -5.89 -0.72 -12.35
C SER A 125 -4.60 -0.03 -12.75
N ARG A 126 -3.64 -0.78 -13.28
CA ARG A 126 -2.41 -0.21 -13.83
C ARG A 126 -2.74 0.50 -15.14
N GLY A 127 -2.44 1.79 -15.18
CA GLY A 127 -2.62 2.62 -16.38
C GLY A 127 -1.49 2.42 -17.40
N THR A 128 -1.66 3.01 -18.57
CA THR A 128 -0.58 3.17 -19.55
C THR A 128 0.35 4.30 -19.07
N PRO A 129 1.69 4.12 -19.09
CA PRO A 129 2.61 5.16 -18.69
C PRO A 129 2.35 6.48 -19.43
N GLY A 130 2.22 7.58 -18.67
CA GLY A 130 1.97 8.91 -19.21
C GLY A 130 0.51 9.24 -19.54
N VAL A 131 -0.43 8.32 -19.32
CA VAL A 131 -1.87 8.55 -19.52
C VAL A 131 -2.61 8.31 -18.21
N MET A 132 -3.33 9.32 -17.72
CA MET A 132 -4.26 9.12 -16.60
C MET A 132 -5.54 8.48 -17.14
N SER A 133 -5.89 7.31 -16.63
CA SER A 133 -7.19 6.71 -16.90
C SER A 133 -8.28 7.48 -16.15
N LYS A 134 -9.40 7.69 -16.84
CA LYS A 134 -10.60 8.36 -16.27
C LYS A 134 -11.32 7.46 -15.29
#